data_fe1883db402318f85dd448a59301b8bf
#
_entry.id   fe1883db402318f85dd448a59301b8bf
#
_cell.length_a   1.000
_cell.length_b   1.000
_cell.length_c   1.000
_cell.angle_alpha   90.00
_cell.angle_beta   90.00
_cell.angle_gamma   90.00
#
_symmetry.space_group_name_H-M   'P 1'
#
loop_
_entity.id
_entity.type
_entity.pdbx_description
1 polymer ?
#
loop_
_entity_poly.entity_id
_entity_poly.type
_entity_poly.pdbx_seq_one_letter_code
_entity_poly.pdbx_strand_id
1 'polypeptide(L)'
;MKTTKNLFYGMVAIVFLATTTNCGAPTTDKKTTVLLDAQVKLERDLAMYEDTWSRFLKGDTTVINEDRFQKDVVVVTAEGDLVGIEACKNYYMNYLTGFSDIEFTILEAIGQGDKLVKHWNFKGTHTGEFFGIPASGNKLNLSGTTLVTMKDGKIAKEQDFFDVMSMVTQLTSGDVNADGTKPGVH
;
A
#
# COMPACT_ATOMS: atom_id res chain seq x y z
N MET A 1 -38.09 24.82 8.93
CA MET A 1 -38.09 24.32 7.54
C MET A 1 -37.18 23.08 7.50
N LYS A 2 -37.78 21.87 7.51
CA LYS A 2 -37.05 20.61 7.52
C LYS A 2 -36.96 20.10 6.09
N THR A 3 -35.75 19.98 5.56
CA THR A 3 -35.49 19.44 4.22
C THR A 3 -35.14 17.96 4.35
N THR A 4 -36.07 17.11 3.96
CA THR A 4 -35.93 15.66 3.87
C THR A 4 -35.13 15.30 2.61
N LYS A 5 -33.99 14.62 2.78
CA LYS A 5 -33.25 13.99 1.66
C LYS A 5 -33.88 12.66 1.31
N ASN A 6 -34.44 12.58 0.12
CA ASN A 6 -34.98 11.35 -0.44
C ASN A 6 -33.84 10.45 -0.92
N LEU A 7 -33.75 9.27 -0.31
CA LEU A 7 -32.89 8.17 -0.71
C LEU A 7 -33.60 7.38 -1.81
N PHE A 8 -33.12 7.48 -3.06
CA PHE A 8 -33.62 6.66 -4.18
C PHE A 8 -33.05 5.24 -4.07
N TYR A 9 -33.85 4.33 -3.58
CA TYR A 9 -33.62 2.90 -3.76
C TYR A 9 -34.13 2.50 -5.15
N GLY A 10 -33.22 2.22 -6.07
CA GLY A 10 -33.53 1.63 -7.37
C GLY A 10 -33.92 0.16 -7.21
N MET A 11 -35.21 -0.08 -7.22
CA MET A 11 -35.79 -1.42 -7.21
C MET A 11 -35.73 -1.99 -8.63
N VAL A 12 -34.75 -2.87 -8.90
CA VAL A 12 -34.71 -3.65 -10.15
C VAL A 12 -35.77 -4.73 -10.07
N ALA A 13 -36.88 -4.53 -10.77
CA ALA A 13 -37.92 -5.55 -10.93
C ALA A 13 -37.42 -6.63 -11.89
N ILE A 14 -37.04 -7.81 -11.37
CA ILE A 14 -36.77 -9.00 -12.17
C ILE A 14 -38.13 -9.60 -12.57
N VAL A 15 -38.49 -9.49 -13.84
CA VAL A 15 -39.66 -10.17 -14.43
C VAL A 15 -39.31 -11.64 -14.57
N PHE A 16 -39.92 -12.49 -13.71
CA PHE A 16 -39.90 -13.94 -13.87
C PHE A 16 -40.85 -14.35 -15.00
N LEU A 17 -40.30 -14.69 -16.15
CA LEU A 17 -41.05 -15.48 -17.15
C LEU A 17 -40.94 -16.96 -16.77
N ALA A 18 -41.96 -17.52 -16.21
CA ALA A 18 -42.04 -18.95 -15.94
C ALA A 18 -42.31 -19.69 -17.25
N THR A 19 -41.30 -20.29 -17.84
CA THR A 19 -41.46 -21.39 -18.78
C THR A 19 -40.98 -22.67 -18.11
N THR A 20 -41.93 -23.55 -17.81
CA THR A 20 -41.69 -24.91 -17.32
C THR A 20 -41.05 -25.75 -18.40
N THR A 21 -39.72 -26.06 -18.24
CA THR A 21 -39.14 -27.31 -18.72
C THR A 21 -37.77 -27.54 -18.08
N ASN A 22 -37.67 -28.70 -17.43
CA ASN A 22 -36.48 -29.47 -17.10
C ASN A 22 -35.53 -28.87 -16.01
N CYS A 23 -35.70 -29.37 -14.78
CA CYS A 23 -34.81 -29.19 -13.63
C CYS A 23 -33.44 -29.84 -13.88
N GLY A 24 -32.60 -29.17 -14.65
CA GLY A 24 -31.16 -29.33 -14.56
C GLY A 24 -30.63 -28.20 -13.69
N ALA A 25 -30.02 -28.48 -12.53
CA ALA A 25 -29.31 -27.49 -11.77
C ALA A 25 -28.35 -26.76 -12.73
N PRO A 26 -28.21 -25.39 -12.67
CA PRO A 26 -27.28 -24.68 -13.54
C PRO A 26 -25.89 -25.23 -13.27
N THR A 27 -25.36 -25.99 -14.21
CA THR A 27 -23.96 -26.38 -14.20
C THR A 27 -23.17 -25.10 -14.41
N THR A 28 -22.77 -24.47 -13.31
CA THR A 28 -21.83 -23.35 -13.37
C THR A 28 -20.64 -23.85 -14.15
N ASP A 29 -20.37 -23.27 -15.31
CA ASP A 29 -19.26 -23.67 -16.15
C ASP A 29 -17.97 -23.63 -15.29
N LYS A 30 -17.20 -24.71 -15.30
CA LYS A 30 -15.94 -24.83 -14.54
C LYS A 30 -15.03 -23.62 -14.74
N LYS A 31 -15.05 -23.03 -15.93
CA LYS A 31 -14.32 -21.80 -16.25
C LYS A 31 -14.81 -20.61 -15.46
N THR A 32 -16.13 -20.45 -15.31
CA THR A 32 -16.74 -19.36 -14.51
C THR A 32 -16.36 -19.50 -13.04
N THR A 33 -16.39 -20.70 -12.48
CA THR A 33 -15.98 -20.95 -11.09
C THR A 33 -14.51 -20.57 -10.87
N VAL A 34 -13.60 -20.99 -11.75
CA VAL A 34 -12.16 -20.68 -11.66
C VAL A 34 -11.91 -19.16 -11.72
N LEU A 35 -12.66 -18.43 -12.56
CA LEU A 35 -12.52 -16.98 -12.66
C LEU A 35 -13.04 -16.27 -11.39
N LEU A 36 -14.16 -16.74 -10.84
CA LEU A 36 -14.69 -16.19 -9.58
C LEU A 36 -13.73 -16.44 -8.41
N ASP A 37 -13.16 -17.64 -8.30
CA ASP A 37 -12.20 -17.98 -7.25
C ASP A 37 -10.93 -17.12 -7.35
N ALA A 38 -10.45 -16.88 -8.57
CA ALA A 38 -9.30 -16.01 -8.82
C ALA A 38 -9.59 -14.54 -8.44
N GLN A 39 -10.79 -14.06 -8.73
CA GLN A 39 -11.23 -12.71 -8.36
C GLN A 39 -11.35 -12.56 -6.84
N VAL A 40 -12.00 -13.50 -6.15
CA VAL A 40 -12.13 -13.50 -4.69
C VAL A 40 -10.75 -13.55 -4.01
N LYS A 41 -9.83 -14.38 -4.55
CA LYS A 41 -8.45 -14.40 -4.06
C LYS A 41 -7.78 -13.04 -4.18
N LEU A 42 -7.88 -12.41 -5.34
CA LEU A 42 -7.27 -11.11 -5.60
C LEU A 42 -7.81 -10.02 -4.67
N GLU A 43 -9.12 -9.96 -4.49
CA GLU A 43 -9.77 -8.99 -3.59
C GLU A 43 -9.31 -9.15 -2.14
N ARG A 44 -9.20 -10.40 -1.67
CA ARG A 44 -8.67 -10.71 -0.35
C ARG A 44 -7.22 -10.29 -0.20
N ASP A 45 -6.38 -10.59 -1.18
CA ASP A 45 -4.94 -10.28 -1.16
C ASP A 45 -4.72 -8.76 -1.19
N LEU A 46 -5.49 -8.01 -1.98
CA LEU A 46 -5.48 -6.54 -1.99
C LEU A 46 -5.90 -5.96 -0.63
N ALA A 47 -7.02 -6.40 -0.07
CA ALA A 47 -7.53 -5.91 1.20
C ALA A 47 -6.52 -6.15 2.35
N MET A 48 -5.92 -7.35 2.41
CA MET A 48 -4.89 -7.68 3.40
C MET A 48 -3.65 -6.80 3.23
N TYR A 49 -3.22 -6.58 2.00
CA TYR A 49 -2.06 -5.77 1.66
C TYR A 49 -2.26 -4.30 2.06
N GLU A 50 -3.38 -3.70 1.71
CA GLU A 50 -3.74 -2.33 2.07
C GLU A 50 -3.85 -2.14 3.58
N ASP A 51 -4.51 -3.06 4.29
CA ASP A 51 -4.61 -3.05 5.76
C ASP A 51 -3.22 -3.12 6.41
N THR A 52 -2.34 -3.97 5.90
CA THR A 52 -0.98 -4.11 6.43
C THR A 52 -0.22 -2.79 6.42
N TRP A 53 -0.12 -2.14 5.28
CA TRP A 53 0.67 -0.91 5.16
C TRP A 53 -0.01 0.31 5.79
N SER A 54 -1.34 0.37 5.74
CA SER A 54 -2.09 1.43 6.41
C SER A 54 -1.93 1.39 7.93
N ARG A 55 -1.86 0.19 8.53
CA ARG A 55 -1.62 0.01 9.96
C ARG A 55 -0.16 0.23 10.33
N PHE A 56 0.77 -0.33 9.56
CA PHE A 56 2.20 -0.18 9.82
C PHE A 56 2.60 1.29 9.90
N LEU A 57 2.22 2.11 8.91
CA LEU A 57 2.59 3.53 8.87
C LEU A 57 1.81 4.41 9.88
N LYS A 58 0.82 3.82 10.58
CA LYS A 58 0.22 4.40 11.79
C LYS A 58 0.91 3.94 13.09
N GLY A 59 2.03 3.21 12.99
CA GLY A 59 2.83 2.77 14.11
C GLY A 59 2.56 1.34 14.59
N ASP A 60 1.64 0.60 13.98
CA ASP A 60 1.40 -0.81 14.34
C ASP A 60 2.43 -1.73 13.67
N THR A 61 3.57 -1.87 14.31
CA THR A 61 4.66 -2.71 13.79
C THR A 61 4.41 -4.21 13.94
N THR A 62 3.34 -4.62 14.62
CA THR A 62 2.99 -6.03 14.81
C THR A 62 2.42 -6.69 13.56
N VAL A 63 1.99 -5.90 12.58
CA VAL A 63 1.46 -6.39 11.30
C VAL A 63 2.52 -7.03 10.41
N ILE A 64 3.81 -6.72 10.61
CA ILE A 64 4.89 -7.41 9.89
C ILE A 64 5.23 -8.70 10.65
N ASN A 65 4.55 -9.78 10.28
CA ASN A 65 4.61 -11.08 10.93
C ASN A 65 4.35 -12.24 9.95
N GLU A 66 4.47 -13.48 10.43
CA GLU A 66 4.27 -14.69 9.61
C GLU A 66 2.83 -14.90 9.12
N ASP A 67 1.83 -14.23 9.67
CA ASP A 67 0.46 -14.34 9.17
C ASP A 67 0.27 -13.56 7.87
N ARG A 68 1.05 -12.50 7.66
CA ARG A 68 0.94 -11.58 6.53
C ARG A 68 2.10 -11.67 5.53
N PHE A 69 3.27 -12.14 5.98
CA PHE A 69 4.47 -12.24 5.16
C PHE A 69 4.95 -13.69 5.07
N GLN A 70 5.55 -14.03 3.92
CA GLN A 70 6.33 -15.28 3.82
C GLN A 70 7.56 -15.17 4.72
N LYS A 71 8.01 -16.29 5.31
CA LYS A 71 9.21 -16.30 6.17
C LYS A 71 10.45 -15.81 5.44
N ASP A 72 10.52 -16.09 4.16
CA ASP A 72 11.58 -15.73 3.22
C ASP A 72 11.19 -14.53 2.33
N VAL A 73 10.33 -13.64 2.82
CA VAL A 73 9.95 -12.43 2.09
C VAL A 73 11.18 -11.66 1.61
N VAL A 74 11.11 -11.13 0.40
CA VAL A 74 12.20 -10.38 -0.22
C VAL A 74 11.81 -8.93 -0.42
N VAL A 75 12.62 -8.00 0.10
CA VAL A 75 12.55 -6.58 -0.27
C VAL A 75 13.71 -6.30 -1.21
N VAL A 76 13.39 -5.90 -2.45
CA VAL A 76 14.40 -5.58 -3.46
C VAL A 76 14.83 -4.14 -3.28
N THR A 77 16.12 -3.92 -3.05
CA THR A 77 16.72 -2.60 -2.92
C THR A 77 17.85 -2.38 -3.93
N ALA A 78 18.32 -1.16 -4.06
CA ALA A 78 19.44 -0.82 -4.93
C ALA A 78 20.78 -1.45 -4.46
N GLU A 79 20.89 -1.70 -3.15
CA GLU A 79 22.09 -2.28 -2.52
C GLU A 79 22.06 -3.81 -2.52
N GLY A 80 20.93 -4.43 -2.91
CA GLY A 80 20.71 -5.87 -2.93
C GLY A 80 19.40 -6.28 -2.25
N ASP A 81 19.11 -7.56 -2.36
CA ASP A 81 17.87 -8.13 -1.80
C ASP A 81 18.00 -8.34 -0.28
N LEU A 82 17.02 -7.84 0.47
CA LEU A 82 16.86 -8.12 1.90
C LEU A 82 15.89 -9.29 2.05
N VAL A 83 16.28 -10.32 2.78
CA VAL A 83 15.52 -11.57 2.88
C VAL A 83 15.08 -11.84 4.31
N GLY A 84 13.81 -12.16 4.48
CA GLY A 84 13.20 -12.52 5.76
C GLY A 84 12.43 -11.39 6.42
N ILE A 85 11.54 -11.77 7.34
CA ILE A 85 10.59 -10.86 7.99
C ILE A 85 11.31 -9.79 8.80
N GLU A 86 12.35 -10.12 9.55
CA GLU A 86 13.09 -9.16 10.36
C GLU A 86 13.85 -8.14 9.49
N ALA A 87 14.46 -8.57 8.38
CA ALA A 87 15.13 -7.68 7.45
C ALA A 87 14.11 -6.73 6.78
N CYS A 88 12.96 -7.26 6.35
CA CYS A 88 11.85 -6.49 5.82
C CYS A 88 11.35 -5.45 6.85
N LYS A 89 11.11 -5.86 8.08
CA LYS A 89 10.65 -4.99 9.16
C LYS A 89 11.66 -3.87 9.43
N ASN A 90 12.94 -4.20 9.58
CA ASN A 90 13.99 -3.23 9.85
C ASN A 90 14.12 -2.20 8.71
N TYR A 91 13.99 -2.62 7.46
CA TYR A 91 14.00 -1.73 6.30
C TYR A 91 12.88 -0.69 6.39
N TYR A 92 11.64 -1.13 6.58
CA TYR A 92 10.48 -0.22 6.63
C TYR A 92 10.39 0.57 7.95
N MET A 93 11.01 0.11 9.03
CA MET A 93 11.13 0.90 10.27
C MET A 93 11.80 2.25 10.07
N ASN A 94 12.69 2.41 9.08
CA ASN A 94 13.29 3.70 8.76
C ASN A 94 12.25 4.79 8.50
N TYR A 95 11.09 4.45 7.93
CA TYR A 95 10.00 5.43 7.72
C TYR A 95 9.39 5.89 9.03
N LEU A 96 9.22 5.00 10.02
CA LEU A 96 8.64 5.34 11.32
C LEU A 96 9.63 6.07 12.23
N THR A 97 10.91 5.74 12.14
CA THR A 97 11.95 6.35 12.98
C THR A 97 12.51 7.64 12.38
N GLY A 98 12.51 7.75 11.06
CA GLY A 98 13.03 8.91 10.33
C GLY A 98 12.08 10.10 10.28
N PHE A 99 10.78 9.87 10.48
CA PHE A 99 9.77 10.92 10.29
C PHE A 99 8.79 11.03 11.44
N SER A 100 8.36 12.26 11.73
CA SER A 100 7.16 12.60 12.50
C SER A 100 6.04 13.07 11.56
N ASP A 101 4.83 13.24 12.11
CA ASP A 101 3.65 13.74 11.38
C ASP A 101 3.37 12.97 10.07
N ILE A 102 3.53 11.64 10.14
CA ILE A 102 3.40 10.78 8.97
C ILE A 102 1.95 10.77 8.46
N GLU A 103 1.80 11.13 7.19
CA GLU A 103 0.59 10.95 6.40
C GLU A 103 0.91 9.96 5.26
N PHE A 104 0.30 8.78 5.32
CA PHE A 104 0.43 7.79 4.26
C PHE A 104 -0.91 7.51 3.61
N THR A 105 -0.95 7.60 2.30
CA THR A 105 -2.15 7.36 1.50
C THR A 105 -1.86 6.36 0.40
N ILE A 106 -2.62 5.28 0.35
CA ILE A 106 -2.70 4.42 -0.82
C ILE A 106 -3.68 5.09 -1.79
N LEU A 107 -3.17 5.58 -2.91
CA LEU A 107 -3.94 6.28 -3.93
C LEU A 107 -4.69 5.29 -4.81
N GLU A 108 -4.05 4.17 -5.11
CA GLU A 108 -4.60 3.08 -5.90
C GLU A 108 -3.86 1.78 -5.60
N ALA A 109 -4.58 0.66 -5.56
CA ALA A 109 -3.99 -0.67 -5.57
C ALA A 109 -4.75 -1.54 -6.58
N ILE A 110 -4.00 -2.15 -7.49
CA ILE A 110 -4.53 -3.02 -8.54
C ILE A 110 -3.75 -4.33 -8.56
N GLY A 111 -4.30 -5.35 -9.21
CA GLY A 111 -3.57 -6.62 -9.32
C GLY A 111 -4.12 -7.59 -10.33
N GLN A 112 -3.33 -8.61 -10.60
CA GLN A 112 -3.71 -9.75 -11.43
C GLN A 112 -2.98 -11.01 -10.94
N GLY A 113 -3.75 -12.05 -10.63
CA GLY A 113 -3.21 -13.31 -10.12
C GLY A 113 -2.52 -13.13 -8.76
N ASP A 114 -1.21 -13.29 -8.72
CA ASP A 114 -0.36 -13.10 -7.55
C ASP A 114 0.47 -11.82 -7.57
N LYS A 115 0.22 -10.92 -8.54
CA LYS A 115 0.90 -9.64 -8.66
C LYS A 115 -0.01 -8.50 -8.28
N LEU A 116 0.50 -7.62 -7.40
CA LEU A 116 -0.16 -6.38 -7.03
C LEU A 116 0.75 -5.20 -7.36
N VAL A 117 0.13 -4.06 -7.61
CA VAL A 117 0.82 -2.77 -7.75
C VAL A 117 0.08 -1.79 -6.84
N LYS A 118 0.82 -1.16 -5.94
CA LYS A 118 0.34 -0.10 -5.06
C LYS A 118 0.94 1.23 -5.51
N HIS A 119 0.10 2.20 -5.83
CA HIS A 119 0.49 3.60 -5.97
C HIS A 119 0.21 4.33 -4.65
N TRP A 120 1.21 5.03 -4.11
CA TRP A 120 1.13 5.63 -2.80
C TRP A 120 1.72 7.04 -2.75
N ASN A 121 1.33 7.78 -1.72
CA ASN A 121 1.96 9.03 -1.31
C ASN A 121 2.32 8.97 0.17
N PHE A 122 3.53 9.40 0.49
CA PHE A 122 4.08 9.51 1.84
C PHE A 122 4.46 10.95 2.11
N LYS A 123 4.03 11.49 3.27
CA LYS A 123 4.46 12.78 3.77
C LYS A 123 4.89 12.65 5.21
N GLY A 124 5.82 13.50 5.63
CA GLY A 124 6.28 13.57 7.01
C GLY A 124 7.31 14.66 7.21
N THR A 125 7.65 14.94 8.46
CA THR A 125 8.75 15.83 8.84
C THR A 125 9.96 14.97 9.19
N HIS A 126 11.11 15.23 8.58
CA HIS A 126 12.33 14.44 8.75
C HIS A 126 13.01 14.76 10.10
N THR A 127 12.65 14.00 11.13
CA THR A 127 13.06 14.23 12.53
C THR A 127 14.04 13.21 13.08
N GLY A 128 14.30 12.12 12.36
CA GLY A 128 15.27 11.09 12.68
C GLY A 128 16.16 10.77 11.48
N GLU A 129 17.15 9.91 11.66
CA GLU A 129 17.96 9.42 10.54
C GLU A 129 17.09 8.60 9.57
N PHE A 130 17.25 8.82 8.27
CA PHE A 130 16.55 8.08 7.22
C PHE A 130 17.54 7.59 6.16
N PHE A 131 17.80 6.29 6.12
CA PHE A 131 18.79 5.64 5.23
C PHE A 131 20.14 6.37 5.21
N GLY A 132 20.69 6.67 6.37
CA GLY A 132 21.96 7.36 6.53
C GLY A 132 21.93 8.87 6.32
N ILE A 133 20.79 9.46 6.01
CA ILE A 133 20.61 10.92 5.94
C ILE A 133 20.24 11.42 7.34
N PRO A 134 21.05 12.28 7.99
CA PRO A 134 20.73 12.84 9.30
C PRO A 134 19.47 13.71 9.27
N ALA A 135 18.74 13.74 10.39
CA ALA A 135 17.54 14.55 10.55
C ALA A 135 17.78 16.02 10.12
N SER A 136 16.93 16.51 9.23
CA SER A 136 17.06 17.88 8.69
C SER A 136 15.94 18.83 9.17
N GLY A 137 14.85 18.30 9.72
CA GLY A 137 13.65 19.06 10.01
C GLY A 137 12.79 19.38 8.78
N ASN A 138 13.24 19.02 7.59
CA ASN A 138 12.53 19.31 6.34
C ASN A 138 11.28 18.44 6.18
N LYS A 139 10.32 18.92 5.40
CA LYS A 139 9.14 18.16 5.00
C LYS A 139 9.44 17.34 3.76
N LEU A 140 9.02 16.08 3.78
CA LEU A 140 9.00 15.20 2.63
C LEU A 140 7.57 15.06 2.09
N ASN A 141 7.43 15.13 0.78
CA ASN A 141 6.23 14.73 0.05
C ASN A 141 6.67 13.86 -1.14
N LEU A 142 6.53 12.56 -0.99
CA LEU A 142 7.05 11.56 -1.93
C LEU A 142 5.91 10.68 -2.43
N SER A 143 5.81 10.52 -3.74
CA SER A 143 4.94 9.50 -4.36
C SER A 143 5.79 8.38 -4.93
N GLY A 144 5.24 7.19 -4.89
CA GLY A 144 5.91 6.02 -5.44
C GLY A 144 4.95 4.90 -5.77
N THR A 145 5.52 3.84 -6.30
CA THR A 145 4.81 2.62 -6.66
C THR A 145 5.55 1.43 -6.08
N THR A 146 4.82 0.48 -5.49
CA THR A 146 5.38 -0.79 -5.03
C THR A 146 4.90 -1.91 -5.92
N LEU A 147 5.81 -2.69 -6.48
CA LEU A 147 5.51 -3.96 -7.14
C LEU A 147 5.57 -5.08 -6.11
N VAL A 148 4.48 -5.84 -5.99
CA VAL A 148 4.29 -6.87 -4.97
C VAL A 148 4.09 -8.22 -5.62
N THR A 149 4.65 -9.27 -5.00
CA THR A 149 4.30 -10.66 -5.30
C THR A 149 3.65 -11.28 -4.05
N MET A 150 2.46 -11.81 -4.23
CA MET A 150 1.75 -12.58 -3.22
C MET A 150 2.05 -14.07 -3.41
N LYS A 151 2.09 -14.82 -2.31
CA LYS A 151 2.17 -16.29 -2.32
C LYS A 151 1.35 -16.83 -1.15
N ASP A 152 0.41 -17.71 -1.45
CA ASP A 152 -0.47 -18.33 -0.44
C ASP A 152 -1.18 -17.32 0.46
N GLY A 153 -1.60 -16.17 -0.10
CA GLY A 153 -2.27 -15.09 0.62
C GLY A 153 -1.36 -14.24 1.50
N LYS A 154 -0.03 -14.33 1.34
CA LYS A 154 0.99 -13.57 2.08
C LYS A 154 1.89 -12.80 1.12
N ILE A 155 2.45 -11.71 1.62
CA ILE A 155 3.44 -10.90 0.91
C ILE A 155 4.74 -11.70 0.81
N ALA A 156 5.20 -11.99 -0.41
CA ALA A 156 6.40 -12.76 -0.68
C ALA A 156 7.54 -11.90 -1.24
N LYS A 157 7.22 -10.81 -1.92
CA LYS A 157 8.24 -9.91 -2.47
C LYS A 157 7.67 -8.52 -2.63
N GLU A 158 8.50 -7.51 -2.35
CA GLU A 158 8.21 -6.09 -2.58
C GLU A 158 9.39 -5.39 -3.23
N GLN A 159 9.08 -4.42 -4.09
CA GLN A 159 10.05 -3.51 -4.68
C GLN A 159 9.41 -2.14 -4.84
N ASP A 160 10.00 -1.14 -4.17
CA ASP A 160 9.54 0.24 -4.25
C ASP A 160 10.24 0.99 -5.39
N PHE A 161 9.48 1.82 -6.08
CA PHE A 161 9.94 2.72 -7.14
C PHE A 161 9.47 4.12 -6.82
N PHE A 162 10.41 5.05 -6.65
CA PHE A 162 10.16 6.46 -6.42
C PHE A 162 11.34 7.31 -6.90
N ASP A 163 11.14 8.60 -6.98
CA ASP A 163 12.21 9.54 -7.38
C ASP A 163 13.15 9.80 -6.21
N VAL A 164 14.28 9.05 -6.20
CA VAL A 164 15.32 9.15 -5.18
C VAL A 164 15.95 10.54 -5.18
N MET A 165 16.17 11.17 -6.36
CA MET A 165 16.78 12.50 -6.42
C MET A 165 15.84 13.56 -5.84
N SER A 166 14.54 13.47 -6.11
CA SER A 166 13.55 14.35 -5.49
C SER A 166 13.53 14.16 -3.97
N MET A 167 13.55 12.92 -3.48
CA MET A 167 13.61 12.60 -2.05
C MET A 167 14.85 13.22 -1.40
N VAL A 168 16.05 12.94 -1.92
CA VAL A 168 17.31 13.50 -1.38
C VAL A 168 17.29 15.02 -1.39
N THR A 169 16.83 15.64 -2.47
CA THR A 169 16.74 17.10 -2.57
C THR A 169 15.82 17.67 -1.48
N GLN A 170 14.64 17.11 -1.29
CA GLN A 170 13.71 17.57 -0.25
C GLN A 170 14.30 17.42 1.15
N LEU A 171 15.02 16.32 1.43
CA LEU A 171 15.60 16.06 2.75
C LEU A 171 16.86 16.90 3.04
N THR A 172 17.64 17.26 2.02
CA THR A 172 18.95 17.94 2.20
C THR A 172 18.95 19.41 1.83
N SER A 173 17.92 19.89 1.12
CA SER A 173 17.78 21.33 0.84
C SER A 173 17.52 22.03 2.17
N GLY A 174 18.52 22.71 2.73
CA GLY A 174 18.28 23.59 3.86
C GLY A 174 17.26 24.66 3.47
N ASP A 175 16.41 25.09 4.41
CA ASP A 175 15.62 26.29 4.24
C ASP A 175 16.56 27.43 3.84
N VAL A 176 16.52 27.81 2.57
CA VAL A 176 17.21 29.01 2.12
C VAL A 176 16.25 30.14 2.44
N ASN A 177 16.64 31.06 3.34
CA ASN A 177 15.90 32.27 3.58
C ASN A 177 15.64 32.99 2.25
N ALA A 178 14.62 33.83 2.15
CA ALA A 178 14.26 34.56 0.93
C ALA A 178 15.43 35.41 0.35
N ASP A 179 16.52 35.62 1.12
CA ASP A 179 17.75 36.30 0.74
C ASP A 179 18.88 35.33 0.29
N GLY A 180 18.63 34.01 0.22
CA GLY A 180 19.61 33.01 -0.18
C GLY A 180 20.59 32.57 0.93
N THR A 181 20.40 32.99 2.17
CA THR A 181 21.24 32.58 3.31
C THR A 181 20.65 31.37 4.03
N LYS A 182 21.50 30.45 4.50
CA LYS A 182 21.08 29.35 5.38
C LYS A 182 20.91 29.90 6.80
N PRO A 183 19.87 29.48 7.59
CA PRO A 183 19.80 29.78 9.01
C PRO A 183 21.07 29.30 9.69
N GLY A 184 21.76 30.21 10.40
CA GLY A 184 22.96 29.87 11.13
C GLY A 184 22.65 28.85 12.20
N VAL A 185 23.41 27.73 12.21
CA VAL A 185 23.46 26.79 13.33
C VAL A 185 24.19 27.50 14.46
N HIS A 186 23.49 27.91 15.49
CA HIS A 186 24.08 28.40 16.75
C HIS A 186 24.20 27.25 17.74
#